data_03e84db2a04e7be0c90bd78c6b0c8433
#
_entry.id   03e84db2a04e7be0c90bd78c6b0c8433
#
_cell.length_a   1.000
_cell.length_b   1.000
_cell.length_c   1.000
_cell.angle_alpha   90.00
_cell.angle_beta   90.00
_cell.angle_gamma   90.00
#
_symmetry.space_group_name_H-M   'P 1'
#
loop_
_entity.id
_entity.type
_entity.pdbx_description
1 polymer ?
#
loop_
_entity_poly.entity_id
_entity_poly.type
_entity_poly.pdbx_seq_one_letter_code
_entity_poly.pdbx_strand_id
1 'polypeptide(L)'
;MQRRFFTLDVFTSQRFTGNPLAVVLDAQDLDAAAMQAIAGEFNLSETVFVLPPATAKHRAACRIFTPKRELPFAGHPTVGTAVLLGLLDGGGEEREMVLEEAIGAVPCRVRGEARGGTASFALHKLPEELDDAPPTETLAAALGLRVEDIGFGRFALCRWSAGNPFVFVPVKTRDAVARAKADASRLAEFGAAAFVFTAETVDRAHAFHARMFAPHFGVPEDPATGSAAAAFAGLLAQSRFVDGTHSIVIEQGCEMGRPSLITLGMRVDAGRLIAATVGGDAVIVSEGRIEA
;
A
#
# COMPACT_ATOMS: atom_id res chain seq x y z
N MET A 1 -27.04 -15.20 5.38
CA MET A 1 -27.31 -14.12 6.40
C MET A 1 -26.89 -12.80 5.79
N GLN A 2 -27.62 -11.68 6.06
CA GLN A 2 -27.21 -10.37 5.52
C GLN A 2 -26.07 -9.77 6.34
N ARG A 3 -25.00 -9.32 5.65
CA ARG A 3 -23.85 -8.64 6.28
C ARG A 3 -23.67 -7.25 5.70
N ARG A 4 -23.32 -6.30 6.55
CA ARG A 4 -22.99 -4.95 6.09
C ARG A 4 -21.63 -4.96 5.42
N PHE A 5 -21.54 -4.20 4.32
CA PHE A 5 -20.24 -3.91 3.72
C PHE A 5 -20.11 -2.42 3.40
N PHE A 6 -18.89 -1.99 3.27
CA PHE A 6 -18.52 -0.67 2.78
C PHE A 6 -17.52 -0.83 1.65
N THR A 7 -17.57 0.09 0.68
CA THR A 7 -16.43 0.30 -0.21
C THR A 7 -15.81 1.65 0.11
N LEU A 8 -14.49 1.67 0.10
CA LEU A 8 -13.69 2.87 0.33
C LEU A 8 -12.70 3.06 -0.82
N ASP A 9 -12.33 4.31 -1.03
CA ASP A 9 -11.11 4.65 -1.76
C ASP A 9 -10.05 5.06 -0.74
N VAL A 10 -8.88 4.43 -0.81
CA VAL A 10 -7.78 4.55 0.16
C VAL A 10 -6.60 5.27 -0.45
N PHE A 11 -5.83 5.97 0.38
CA PHE A 11 -4.77 6.92 0.01
C PHE A 11 -5.30 8.11 -0.80
N THR A 12 -6.52 8.52 -0.49
CA THR A 12 -7.16 9.69 -1.08
C THR A 12 -8.29 10.22 -0.19
N SER A 13 -8.54 11.51 -0.24
CA SER A 13 -9.73 12.15 0.32
C SER A 13 -10.88 12.32 -0.69
N GLN A 14 -10.64 11.96 -1.97
CA GLN A 14 -11.60 12.13 -3.06
C GLN A 14 -12.12 10.77 -3.54
N ARG A 15 -13.45 10.63 -3.64
CA ARG A 15 -14.06 9.42 -4.21
C ARG A 15 -13.67 9.23 -5.67
N PHE A 16 -13.59 7.96 -6.07
CA PHE A 16 -13.26 7.51 -7.42
C PHE A 16 -11.80 7.74 -7.81
N THR A 17 -10.95 7.99 -6.82
CA THR A 17 -9.48 8.01 -6.91
C THR A 17 -8.89 7.03 -5.89
N GLY A 18 -7.57 7.02 -5.65
CA GLY A 18 -6.99 6.13 -4.64
C GLY A 18 -7.10 4.64 -4.98
N ASN A 19 -6.86 3.78 -4.00
CA ASN A 19 -6.96 2.32 -4.12
C ASN A 19 -8.30 1.82 -3.56
N PRO A 20 -9.15 1.15 -4.37
CA PRO A 20 -10.47 0.70 -3.92
C PRO A 20 -10.36 -0.50 -2.97
N LEU A 21 -11.17 -0.47 -1.92
CA LEU A 21 -11.23 -1.49 -0.88
C LEU A 21 -12.68 -1.84 -0.56
N ALA A 22 -12.99 -3.14 -0.41
CA ALA A 22 -14.22 -3.58 0.23
C ALA A 22 -13.94 -4.00 1.69
N VAL A 23 -14.83 -3.67 2.61
CA VAL A 23 -14.78 -4.08 4.01
C VAL A 23 -16.12 -4.69 4.40
N VAL A 24 -16.13 -5.97 4.74
CA VAL A 24 -17.29 -6.73 5.19
C VAL A 24 -17.26 -6.84 6.70
N LEU A 25 -18.30 -6.36 7.36
CA LEU A 25 -18.43 -6.41 8.83
C LEU A 25 -19.09 -7.71 9.29
N ASP A 26 -18.91 -8.04 10.57
CA ASP A 26 -19.56 -9.17 11.26
C ASP A 26 -19.34 -10.52 10.56
N ALA A 27 -18.09 -10.78 10.17
CA ALA A 27 -17.71 -11.93 9.31
C ALA A 27 -17.36 -13.21 10.08
N GLN A 28 -17.60 -13.29 11.41
CA GLN A 28 -17.15 -14.39 12.25
C GLN A 28 -17.69 -15.78 11.89
N ASP A 29 -18.84 -15.86 11.21
CA ASP A 29 -19.45 -17.14 10.81
C ASP A 29 -19.10 -17.56 9.36
N LEU A 30 -18.26 -16.77 8.67
CA LEU A 30 -17.79 -17.10 7.32
C LEU A 30 -16.52 -17.94 7.41
N ASP A 31 -16.52 -19.05 6.67
CA ASP A 31 -15.28 -19.80 6.44
C ASP A 31 -14.39 -19.13 5.37
N ALA A 32 -13.18 -19.65 5.19
CA ALA A 32 -12.23 -19.11 4.22
C ALA A 32 -12.74 -19.20 2.77
N ALA A 33 -13.50 -20.24 2.43
CA ALA A 33 -14.02 -20.44 1.09
C ALA A 33 -15.10 -19.41 0.76
N ALA A 34 -16.00 -19.14 1.70
CA ALA A 34 -17.02 -18.09 1.57
C ALA A 34 -16.40 -16.70 1.47
N MET A 35 -15.40 -16.39 2.32
CA MET A 35 -14.67 -15.11 2.24
C MET A 35 -13.97 -14.95 0.88
N GLN A 36 -13.33 -16.01 0.38
CA GLN A 36 -12.67 -15.98 -0.93
C GLN A 36 -13.68 -15.77 -2.08
N ALA A 37 -14.83 -16.41 -2.03
CA ALA A 37 -15.89 -16.24 -3.03
C ALA A 37 -16.43 -14.81 -3.04
N ILE A 38 -16.69 -14.23 -1.86
CA ILE A 38 -17.14 -12.84 -1.71
C ILE A 38 -16.07 -11.86 -2.22
N ALA A 39 -14.78 -12.09 -1.92
CA ALA A 39 -13.70 -11.27 -2.44
C ALA A 39 -13.61 -11.35 -3.97
N GLY A 40 -13.85 -12.52 -4.55
CA GLY A 40 -13.95 -12.71 -5.99
C GLY A 40 -15.12 -11.96 -6.62
N GLU A 41 -16.28 -11.92 -5.94
CA GLU A 41 -17.49 -11.20 -6.39
C GLU A 41 -17.30 -9.69 -6.38
N PHE A 42 -16.71 -9.12 -5.31
CA PHE A 42 -16.34 -7.70 -5.29
C PHE A 42 -15.32 -7.34 -6.38
N ASN A 43 -14.40 -8.25 -6.67
CA ASN A 43 -13.37 -8.09 -7.71
C ASN A 43 -12.59 -6.76 -7.60
N LEU A 44 -12.41 -6.27 -6.37
CA LEU A 44 -11.53 -5.14 -6.05
C LEU A 44 -10.13 -5.68 -5.75
N SER A 45 -9.14 -4.78 -5.64
CA SER A 45 -7.75 -5.16 -5.30
C SER A 45 -7.72 -6.07 -4.08
N GLU A 46 -8.40 -5.67 -2.98
CA GLU A 46 -8.61 -6.48 -1.79
C GLU A 46 -9.99 -6.29 -1.18
N THR A 47 -10.40 -7.30 -0.41
CA THR A 47 -11.56 -7.29 0.48
C THR A 47 -11.13 -7.68 1.88
N VAL A 48 -11.51 -6.89 2.87
CA VAL A 48 -11.26 -7.15 4.29
C VAL A 48 -12.52 -7.71 4.94
N PHE A 49 -12.36 -8.77 5.73
CA PHE A 49 -13.40 -9.32 6.59
C PHE A 49 -13.06 -8.99 8.04
N VAL A 50 -13.95 -8.25 8.68
CA VAL A 50 -13.80 -7.81 10.07
C VAL A 50 -14.45 -8.82 10.99
N LEU A 51 -13.67 -9.31 11.96
CA LEU A 51 -14.06 -10.28 12.96
C LEU A 51 -13.86 -9.71 14.37
N PRO A 52 -14.49 -10.32 15.40
CA PRO A 52 -14.15 -10.03 16.77
C PRO A 52 -12.65 -10.25 17.05
N PRO A 53 -12.01 -9.37 17.82
CA PRO A 53 -10.59 -9.54 18.15
C PRO A 53 -10.38 -10.72 19.12
N ALA A 54 -9.22 -11.35 19.05
CA ALA A 54 -8.83 -12.41 20.00
C ALA A 54 -8.58 -11.85 21.40
N THR A 55 -8.22 -10.58 21.51
CA THR A 55 -8.07 -9.89 22.80
C THR A 55 -8.94 -8.63 22.87
N ALA A 56 -9.60 -8.43 24.01
CA ALA A 56 -10.47 -7.27 24.23
C ALA A 56 -9.75 -5.89 24.18
N LYS A 57 -8.41 -5.89 24.19
CA LYS A 57 -7.61 -4.67 24.04
C LYS A 57 -7.49 -4.21 22.58
N HIS A 58 -7.74 -5.12 21.64
CA HIS A 58 -7.66 -4.81 20.21
C HIS A 58 -9.04 -4.46 19.66
N ARG A 59 -9.07 -3.69 18.57
CA ARG A 59 -10.34 -3.21 18.01
C ARG A 59 -11.05 -4.27 17.18
N ALA A 60 -10.33 -5.02 16.38
CA ALA A 60 -10.86 -6.05 15.49
C ALA A 60 -9.76 -7.01 15.05
N ALA A 61 -10.15 -8.22 14.66
CA ALA A 61 -9.33 -9.07 13.81
C ALA A 61 -9.77 -8.88 12.35
N CYS A 62 -8.79 -8.92 11.42
CA CYS A 62 -8.99 -8.67 10.00
C CYS A 62 -8.39 -9.80 9.18
N ARG A 63 -9.17 -10.34 8.24
CA ARG A 63 -8.69 -11.25 7.21
C ARG A 63 -8.76 -10.54 5.86
N ILE A 64 -7.69 -10.60 5.10
CA ILE A 64 -7.51 -9.82 3.86
C ILE A 64 -7.43 -10.77 2.68
N PHE A 65 -8.26 -10.55 1.67
CA PHE A 65 -8.33 -11.39 0.48
C PHE A 65 -8.20 -10.56 -0.79
N THR A 66 -7.34 -11.00 -1.70
CA THR A 66 -7.46 -10.63 -3.10
C THR A 66 -8.56 -11.46 -3.76
N PRO A 67 -8.98 -11.18 -5.00
CA PRO A 67 -9.92 -12.06 -5.72
C PRO A 67 -9.44 -13.52 -5.88
N LYS A 68 -8.15 -13.81 -5.61
CA LYS A 68 -7.55 -15.13 -5.85
C LYS A 68 -7.02 -15.83 -4.59
N ARG A 69 -6.66 -15.11 -3.55
CA ARG A 69 -6.03 -15.70 -2.35
C ARG A 69 -6.12 -14.79 -1.14
N GLU A 70 -5.99 -15.38 0.04
CA GLU A 70 -5.79 -14.66 1.29
C GLU A 70 -4.36 -14.11 1.40
N LEU A 71 -4.23 -12.92 1.97
CA LEU A 71 -2.96 -12.25 2.27
C LEU A 71 -2.75 -12.14 3.79
N PRO A 72 -1.53 -12.34 4.26
CA PRO A 72 -1.23 -12.17 5.70
C PRO A 72 -1.27 -10.71 6.15
N PHE A 73 -1.08 -9.78 5.23
CA PHE A 73 -1.04 -8.33 5.46
C PHE A 73 -1.17 -7.57 4.13
N ALA A 74 -1.81 -6.40 4.16
CA ALA A 74 -1.78 -5.46 3.04
C ALA A 74 -1.99 -4.01 3.55
N GLY A 75 -1.18 -3.06 3.03
CA GLY A 75 -1.09 -1.71 3.59
C GLY A 75 -2.36 -0.88 3.42
N HIS A 76 -2.92 -0.78 2.18
CA HIS A 76 -4.13 0.02 1.98
C HIS A 76 -5.37 -0.60 2.65
N PRO A 77 -5.55 -1.95 2.72
CA PRO A 77 -6.61 -2.56 3.51
C PRO A 77 -6.55 -2.18 5.00
N THR A 78 -5.36 -2.17 5.59
CA THR A 78 -5.15 -1.77 6.98
C THR A 78 -5.55 -0.31 7.20
N VAL A 79 -5.07 0.63 6.36
CA VAL A 79 -5.42 2.06 6.44
C VAL A 79 -6.93 2.27 6.27
N GLY A 80 -7.53 1.71 5.22
CA GLY A 80 -8.95 1.88 4.94
C GLY A 80 -9.86 1.30 6.02
N THR A 81 -9.51 0.09 6.54
CA THR A 81 -10.27 -0.54 7.64
C THR A 81 -10.13 0.25 8.94
N ALA A 82 -8.94 0.76 9.27
CA ALA A 82 -8.75 1.61 10.44
C ALA A 82 -9.61 2.88 10.35
N VAL A 83 -9.63 3.57 9.19
CA VAL A 83 -10.50 4.75 8.98
C VAL A 83 -11.97 4.37 9.13
N LEU A 84 -12.44 3.29 8.50
CA LEU A 84 -13.83 2.85 8.62
C LEU A 84 -14.22 2.57 10.06
N LEU A 85 -13.44 1.76 10.78
CA LEU A 85 -13.71 1.44 12.17
C LEU A 85 -13.65 2.69 13.05
N GLY A 86 -12.70 3.60 12.77
CA GLY A 86 -12.64 4.90 13.40
C GLY A 86 -13.92 5.73 13.26
N LEU A 87 -14.51 5.75 12.08
CA LEU A 87 -15.79 6.42 11.80
C LEU A 87 -16.96 5.74 12.51
N LEU A 88 -17.01 4.40 12.48
CA LEU A 88 -18.05 3.62 13.17
C LEU A 88 -18.02 3.80 14.70
N ASP A 89 -16.86 4.10 15.26
CA ASP A 89 -16.66 4.43 16.66
C ASP A 89 -16.94 5.91 17.00
N GLY A 90 -17.53 6.66 16.08
CA GLY A 90 -17.97 8.05 16.29
C GLY A 90 -17.03 9.10 15.69
N GLY A 91 -15.93 8.75 15.04
CA GLY A 91 -14.99 9.71 14.45
C GLY A 91 -14.30 10.61 15.48
N GLY A 92 -13.93 11.83 15.07
CA GLY A 92 -13.39 12.87 15.97
C GLY A 92 -11.88 12.89 16.06
N GLU A 93 -11.36 13.17 17.26
CA GLU A 93 -9.92 13.33 17.51
C GLU A 93 -9.10 12.08 17.17
N GLU A 94 -7.81 12.29 16.95
CA GLU A 94 -6.86 11.21 16.71
C GLU A 94 -6.82 10.24 17.90
N ARG A 95 -6.87 8.96 17.60
CA ARG A 95 -6.79 7.87 18.59
C ARG A 95 -5.96 6.70 18.08
N GLU A 96 -5.48 5.91 19.01
CA GLU A 96 -4.81 4.66 18.71
C GLU A 96 -5.82 3.50 18.69
N MET A 97 -5.66 2.57 17.77
CA MET A 97 -6.34 1.29 17.75
C MET A 97 -5.37 0.20 17.28
N VAL A 98 -5.67 -1.04 17.62
CA VAL A 98 -4.89 -2.20 17.15
C VAL A 98 -5.80 -3.09 16.33
N LEU A 99 -5.37 -3.41 15.11
CA LEU A 99 -5.96 -4.45 14.26
C LEU A 99 -5.14 -5.73 14.38
N GLU A 100 -5.81 -6.87 14.47
CA GLU A 100 -5.15 -8.18 14.43
C GLU A 100 -5.19 -8.68 12.99
N GLU A 101 -4.03 -8.89 12.41
CA GLU A 101 -3.86 -9.47 11.08
C GLU A 101 -3.01 -10.74 11.17
N ALA A 102 -2.89 -11.53 10.10
CA ALA A 102 -2.14 -12.79 10.18
C ALA A 102 -0.65 -12.60 10.52
N ILE A 103 -0.09 -11.41 10.28
CA ILE A 103 1.27 -11.05 10.72
C ILE A 103 1.37 -10.69 12.19
N GLY A 104 0.23 -10.56 12.91
CA GLY A 104 0.16 -10.16 14.31
C GLY A 104 -0.62 -8.88 14.55
N ALA A 105 -0.38 -8.25 15.70
CA ALA A 105 -1.00 -6.98 16.08
C ALA A 105 -0.41 -5.82 15.29
N VAL A 106 -1.25 -5.03 14.64
CA VAL A 106 -0.88 -3.86 13.83
C VAL A 106 -1.40 -2.59 14.53
N PRO A 107 -0.55 -1.83 15.23
CA PRO A 107 -0.92 -0.57 15.83
C PRO A 107 -1.20 0.48 14.74
N CYS A 108 -2.38 1.10 14.81
CA CYS A 108 -2.84 2.15 13.93
C CYS A 108 -3.13 3.43 14.72
N ARG A 109 -2.88 4.58 14.10
CA ARG A 109 -3.42 5.88 14.50
C ARG A 109 -4.47 6.28 13.52
N VAL A 110 -5.63 6.74 14.00
CA VAL A 110 -6.75 7.08 13.14
C VAL A 110 -7.45 8.33 13.62
N ARG A 111 -7.83 9.18 12.67
CA ARG A 111 -8.73 10.32 12.86
C ARG A 111 -9.84 10.26 11.82
N GLY A 112 -11.09 10.17 12.27
CA GLY A 112 -12.26 10.11 11.39
C GLY A 112 -12.95 11.46 11.27
N GLU A 113 -13.34 11.85 10.05
CA GLU A 113 -14.09 13.07 9.76
C GLU A 113 -15.21 12.79 8.75
N ALA A 114 -16.45 13.13 9.11
CA ALA A 114 -17.61 12.94 8.24
C ALA A 114 -17.70 11.52 7.65
N ARG A 115 -17.40 11.34 6.37
CA ARG A 115 -17.40 10.04 5.65
C ARG A 115 -16.01 9.60 5.22
N GLY A 116 -14.96 10.13 5.81
CA GLY A 116 -13.56 9.82 5.53
C GLY A 116 -12.70 10.02 6.77
N GLY A 117 -11.39 10.03 6.57
CA GLY A 117 -10.44 10.24 7.65
C GLY A 117 -9.04 9.85 7.22
N THR A 118 -8.14 9.93 8.16
CA THR A 118 -6.71 9.61 7.98
C THR A 118 -6.35 8.46 8.90
N ALA A 119 -5.57 7.50 8.43
CA ALA A 119 -4.95 6.51 9.30
C ALA A 119 -3.50 6.24 8.88
N SER A 120 -2.73 5.78 9.86
CA SER A 120 -1.38 5.25 9.64
C SER A 120 -1.13 4.03 10.50
N PHE A 121 -0.27 3.14 10.04
CA PHE A 121 0.21 2.00 10.82
C PHE A 121 1.73 2.02 10.93
N ALA A 122 2.25 1.52 12.06
CA ALA A 122 3.68 1.30 12.24
C ALA A 122 4.12 0.00 11.55
N LEU A 123 5.28 0.02 10.92
CA LEU A 123 5.83 -1.18 10.29
C LEU A 123 6.16 -2.24 11.34
N HIS A 124 5.66 -3.46 11.13
CA HIS A 124 5.96 -4.61 11.97
C HIS A 124 7.42 -5.07 11.81
N LYS A 125 7.94 -5.01 10.59
CA LYS A 125 9.33 -5.32 10.24
C LYS A 125 9.95 -4.15 9.50
N LEU A 126 11.15 -3.74 9.91
CA LEU A 126 11.92 -2.75 9.15
C LEU A 126 12.39 -3.35 7.83
N PRO A 127 12.44 -2.54 6.76
CA PRO A 127 12.89 -3.00 5.46
C PRO A 127 14.37 -3.37 5.47
N GLU A 128 14.68 -4.39 4.67
CA GLU A 128 16.03 -4.88 4.42
C GLU A 128 16.35 -4.83 2.92
N GLU A 129 17.61 -4.50 2.60
CA GLU A 129 18.11 -4.55 1.23
C GLU A 129 18.36 -6.01 0.82
N LEU A 130 18.09 -6.34 -0.43
CA LEU A 130 18.30 -7.67 -1.02
C LEU A 130 19.39 -7.58 -2.10
N ASP A 131 20.32 -8.53 -2.12
CA ASP A 131 21.55 -8.48 -2.94
C ASP A 131 21.34 -8.80 -4.44
N ASP A 132 20.15 -9.22 -4.85
CA ASP A 132 19.87 -9.79 -6.17
C ASP A 132 19.08 -8.86 -7.10
N ALA A 133 19.45 -7.60 -7.16
CA ALA A 133 18.85 -6.67 -8.13
C ALA A 133 19.10 -7.16 -9.58
N PRO A 134 18.07 -7.17 -10.45
CA PRO A 134 18.23 -7.60 -11.83
C PRO A 134 19.15 -6.65 -12.62
N PRO A 135 19.81 -7.11 -13.70
CA PRO A 135 20.58 -6.25 -14.57
C PRO A 135 19.72 -5.14 -15.17
N THR A 136 20.28 -3.93 -15.24
CA THR A 136 19.55 -2.73 -15.68
C THR A 136 18.98 -2.89 -17.10
N GLU A 137 19.71 -3.49 -18.02
CA GLU A 137 19.29 -3.72 -19.39
C GLU A 137 18.08 -4.67 -19.47
N THR A 138 18.10 -5.72 -18.67
CA THR A 138 17.01 -6.71 -18.62
C THR A 138 15.73 -6.09 -18.05
N LEU A 139 15.87 -5.29 -16.98
CA LEU A 139 14.73 -4.62 -16.38
C LEU A 139 14.19 -3.47 -17.25
N ALA A 140 15.07 -2.70 -17.89
CA ALA A 140 14.67 -1.68 -18.86
C ALA A 140 13.80 -2.30 -19.97
N ALA A 141 14.24 -3.43 -20.53
CA ALA A 141 13.48 -4.16 -21.55
C ALA A 141 12.14 -4.70 -21.01
N ALA A 142 12.09 -5.16 -19.75
CA ALA A 142 10.86 -5.66 -19.12
C ALA A 142 9.83 -4.54 -18.83
N LEU A 143 10.29 -3.30 -18.70
CA LEU A 143 9.45 -2.13 -18.45
C LEU A 143 9.27 -1.21 -19.66
N GLY A 144 9.83 -1.56 -20.83
CA GLY A 144 9.76 -0.74 -22.03
C GLY A 144 10.47 0.61 -21.87
N LEU A 145 11.47 0.68 -20.99
CA LEU A 145 12.28 1.86 -20.73
C LEU A 145 13.60 1.81 -21.49
N ARG A 146 14.24 2.94 -21.66
CA ARG A 146 15.61 3.02 -22.13
C ARG A 146 16.55 2.88 -20.92
N VAL A 147 17.71 2.27 -21.12
CA VAL A 147 18.72 2.11 -20.07
C VAL A 147 19.16 3.47 -19.48
N GLU A 148 19.31 4.47 -20.35
CA GLU A 148 19.67 5.83 -19.96
C GLU A 148 18.60 6.58 -19.16
N ASP A 149 17.35 6.12 -19.16
CA ASP A 149 16.30 6.68 -18.33
C ASP A 149 16.45 6.26 -16.85
N ILE A 150 17.16 5.14 -16.57
CA ILE A 150 17.28 4.55 -15.24
C ILE A 150 18.42 5.20 -14.45
N GLY A 151 18.15 5.49 -13.17
CA GLY A 151 19.08 6.12 -12.24
C GLY A 151 19.02 7.63 -12.22
N PHE A 152 18.95 8.22 -11.03
CA PHE A 152 19.09 9.65 -10.81
C PHE A 152 19.64 9.96 -9.40
N GLY A 153 20.41 11.04 -9.28
CA GLY A 153 21.00 11.44 -8.00
C GLY A 153 21.83 10.32 -7.37
N ARG A 154 21.42 9.88 -6.19
CA ARG A 154 22.03 8.74 -5.46
C ARG A 154 21.25 7.44 -5.64
N PHE A 155 20.12 7.48 -6.36
CA PHE A 155 19.27 6.31 -6.54
C PHE A 155 19.75 5.48 -7.73
N ALA A 156 20.03 4.23 -7.47
CA ALA A 156 20.32 3.20 -8.45
C ALA A 156 19.27 2.08 -8.32
N LEU A 157 19.22 1.21 -9.33
CA LEU A 157 18.41 0.01 -9.29
C LEU A 157 18.79 -0.85 -8.09
N CYS A 158 17.80 -1.26 -7.28
CA CYS A 158 18.01 -2.07 -6.08
C CYS A 158 16.76 -2.87 -5.74
N ARG A 159 16.90 -3.82 -4.80
CA ARG A 159 15.77 -4.56 -4.22
C ARG A 159 15.69 -4.36 -2.73
N TRP A 160 14.48 -4.17 -2.25
CA TRP A 160 14.17 -4.05 -0.83
C TRP A 160 12.90 -4.82 -0.48
N SER A 161 12.82 -5.26 0.77
CA SER A 161 11.66 -5.97 1.31
C SER A 161 11.35 -5.49 2.73
N ALA A 162 10.08 -5.22 3.01
CA ALA A 162 9.52 -5.10 4.36
C ALA A 162 8.50 -6.24 4.62
N GLY A 163 8.75 -7.40 4.01
CA GLY A 163 7.87 -8.57 3.98
C GLY A 163 7.68 -9.08 2.55
N ASN A 164 7.26 -8.19 1.62
CA ASN A 164 7.22 -8.48 0.20
C ASN A 164 8.41 -7.82 -0.51
N PRO A 165 9.11 -8.52 -1.42
CA PRO A 165 10.21 -7.95 -2.19
C PRO A 165 9.70 -7.05 -3.32
N PHE A 166 10.39 -5.91 -3.50
CA PHE A 166 10.17 -4.97 -4.60
C PHE A 166 11.49 -4.64 -5.28
N VAL A 167 11.47 -4.55 -6.61
CA VAL A 167 12.54 -3.95 -7.40
C VAL A 167 12.25 -2.46 -7.50
N PHE A 168 13.09 -1.62 -6.93
CA PHE A 168 13.00 -0.16 -7.02
C PHE A 168 13.75 0.34 -8.25
N VAL A 169 13.02 1.00 -9.14
CA VAL A 169 13.49 1.46 -10.45
C VAL A 169 13.45 2.99 -10.47
N PRO A 170 14.53 3.64 -10.05
CA PRO A 170 14.63 5.10 -10.16
C PRO A 170 14.72 5.51 -11.63
N VAL A 171 13.90 6.45 -12.05
CA VAL A 171 13.96 7.03 -13.41
C VAL A 171 14.07 8.54 -13.35
N LYS A 172 14.72 9.13 -14.36
CA LYS A 172 15.12 10.54 -14.36
C LYS A 172 13.94 11.51 -14.41
N THR A 173 12.84 11.13 -15.08
CA THR A 173 11.73 12.03 -15.35
C THR A 173 10.38 11.38 -15.16
N ARG A 174 9.37 12.20 -14.89
CA ARG A 174 7.98 11.75 -14.83
C ARG A 174 7.49 11.19 -16.18
N ASP A 175 8.00 11.72 -17.30
CA ASP A 175 7.72 11.17 -18.63
C ASP A 175 8.22 9.71 -18.75
N ALA A 176 9.38 9.39 -18.18
CA ALA A 176 9.87 8.01 -18.14
C ALA A 176 8.98 7.11 -17.28
N VAL A 177 8.46 7.60 -16.12
CA VAL A 177 7.46 6.87 -15.32
C VAL A 177 6.20 6.62 -16.17
N ALA A 178 5.67 7.65 -16.83
CA ALA A 178 4.44 7.54 -17.63
C ALA A 178 4.58 6.57 -18.81
N ARG A 179 5.77 6.49 -19.44
CA ARG A 179 6.05 5.57 -20.56
C ARG A 179 6.24 4.12 -20.14
N ALA A 180 6.52 3.84 -18.85
CA ALA A 180 6.76 2.49 -18.37
C ALA A 180 5.58 1.56 -18.71
N LYS A 181 5.88 0.40 -19.28
CA LYS A 181 4.92 -0.65 -19.63
C LYS A 181 5.47 -2.00 -19.21
N ALA A 182 4.76 -2.66 -18.31
CA ALA A 182 5.15 -3.95 -17.78
C ALA A 182 4.94 -5.08 -18.83
N ASP A 183 5.99 -5.79 -19.18
CA ASP A 183 5.93 -7.10 -19.81
C ASP A 183 5.81 -8.15 -18.71
N ALA A 184 4.62 -8.74 -18.60
CA ALA A 184 4.30 -9.68 -17.53
C ALA A 184 5.23 -10.91 -17.51
N SER A 185 5.60 -11.42 -18.67
CA SER A 185 6.46 -12.60 -18.78
C SER A 185 7.87 -12.31 -18.29
N ARG A 186 8.43 -11.17 -18.71
CA ARG A 186 9.78 -10.75 -18.30
C ARG A 186 9.84 -10.36 -16.82
N LEU A 187 8.83 -9.65 -16.31
CA LEU A 187 8.79 -9.29 -14.88
C LEU A 187 8.64 -10.51 -13.97
N ALA A 188 7.97 -11.56 -14.44
CA ALA A 188 7.84 -12.82 -13.69
C ALA A 188 9.20 -13.48 -13.39
N GLU A 189 10.20 -13.30 -14.26
CA GLU A 189 11.55 -13.85 -14.09
C GLU A 189 12.26 -13.28 -12.85
N PHE A 190 11.87 -12.07 -12.41
CA PHE A 190 12.50 -11.44 -11.24
C PHE A 190 11.85 -11.83 -9.90
N GLY A 191 10.68 -12.50 -9.93
CA GLY A 191 9.96 -12.92 -8.72
C GLY A 191 9.57 -11.79 -7.76
N ALA A 192 9.55 -10.53 -8.24
CA ALA A 192 9.25 -9.35 -7.43
C ALA A 192 8.50 -8.29 -8.26
N ALA A 193 7.67 -7.49 -7.57
CA ALA A 193 7.00 -6.36 -8.18
C ALA A 193 7.99 -5.21 -8.48
N ALA A 194 7.76 -4.46 -9.56
CA ALA A 194 8.57 -3.31 -9.95
C ALA A 194 7.93 -2.00 -9.50
N PHE A 195 8.64 -1.23 -8.69
CA PHE A 195 8.24 0.11 -8.25
C PHE A 195 9.08 1.15 -8.99
N VAL A 196 8.52 1.73 -10.04
CA VAL A 196 9.16 2.75 -10.89
C VAL A 196 8.89 4.11 -10.28
N PHE A 197 9.93 4.91 -10.00
CA PHE A 197 9.77 6.18 -9.31
C PHE A 197 10.73 7.27 -9.78
N THR A 198 10.32 8.53 -9.58
CA THR A 198 11.12 9.72 -9.86
C THR A 198 10.92 10.79 -8.77
N ALA A 199 11.84 11.75 -8.69
CA ALA A 199 11.67 12.95 -7.85
C ALA A 199 10.91 14.09 -8.57
N GLU A 200 10.58 13.94 -9.85
CA GLU A 200 9.68 14.86 -10.55
C GLU A 200 8.22 14.51 -10.21
N THR A 201 7.52 15.40 -9.53
CA THR A 201 6.16 15.19 -9.02
C THR A 201 5.14 16.05 -9.76
N VAL A 202 3.86 15.71 -9.65
CA VAL A 202 2.74 16.55 -10.12
C VAL A 202 2.63 17.78 -9.23
N ASP A 203 2.58 17.55 -7.91
CA ASP A 203 2.64 18.63 -6.91
C ASP A 203 4.04 18.71 -6.32
N ARG A 204 4.65 19.91 -6.37
CA ARG A 204 6.01 20.16 -5.85
C ARG A 204 6.14 19.98 -4.32
N ALA A 205 5.04 19.93 -3.59
CA ALA A 205 5.02 19.61 -2.17
C ALA A 205 5.27 18.11 -1.89
N HIS A 206 5.09 17.25 -2.90
CA HIS A 206 5.32 15.82 -2.78
C HIS A 206 6.78 15.47 -3.09
N ALA A 207 7.23 14.32 -2.59
CA ALA A 207 8.64 13.95 -2.68
C ALA A 207 8.97 13.05 -3.88
N PHE A 208 8.04 12.18 -4.25
CA PHE A 208 8.21 11.22 -5.33
C PHE A 208 6.90 11.00 -6.07
N HIS A 209 7.03 10.66 -7.36
CA HIS A 209 5.97 10.18 -8.22
C HIS A 209 6.29 8.75 -8.64
N ALA A 210 5.32 7.83 -8.59
CA ALA A 210 5.58 6.41 -8.77
C ALA A 210 4.47 5.66 -9.48
N ARG A 211 4.84 4.49 -10.05
CA ARG A 211 3.92 3.44 -10.52
C ARG A 211 4.41 2.08 -10.02
N MET A 212 3.48 1.17 -9.73
CA MET A 212 3.82 -0.17 -9.29
C MET A 212 3.21 -1.24 -10.20
N PHE A 213 4.04 -2.16 -10.65
CA PHE A 213 3.66 -3.24 -11.57
C PHE A 213 3.95 -4.59 -10.93
N ALA A 214 2.92 -5.45 -10.87
CA ALA A 214 3.01 -6.80 -10.31
C ALA A 214 2.16 -7.82 -11.11
N PRO A 215 2.27 -7.87 -12.46
CA PRO A 215 1.38 -8.68 -13.31
C PRO A 215 1.43 -10.17 -13.00
N HIS A 216 2.57 -10.71 -12.60
CA HIS A 216 2.75 -12.11 -12.22
C HIS A 216 2.04 -12.47 -10.90
N PHE A 217 1.68 -11.49 -10.08
CA PHE A 217 0.82 -11.68 -8.90
C PHE A 217 -0.67 -11.47 -9.21
N GLY A 218 -1.02 -11.20 -10.48
CA GLY A 218 -2.39 -10.96 -10.92
C GLY A 218 -2.85 -9.51 -10.80
N VAL A 219 -1.94 -8.61 -10.51
CA VAL A 219 -2.16 -7.15 -10.44
C VAL A 219 -1.31 -6.48 -11.51
N PRO A 220 -1.85 -6.24 -12.72
CA PRO A 220 -1.06 -5.61 -13.81
C PRO A 220 -0.40 -4.31 -13.39
N GLU A 221 -1.14 -3.45 -12.71
CA GLU A 221 -0.69 -2.21 -12.07
C GLU A 221 -1.56 -1.93 -10.85
N ASP A 222 -0.99 -1.40 -9.78
CA ASP A 222 -1.70 -1.07 -8.54
C ASP A 222 -1.69 0.45 -8.31
N PRO A 223 -2.84 1.09 -8.02
CA PRO A 223 -2.92 2.54 -7.91
C PRO A 223 -2.27 3.11 -6.65
N ALA A 224 -2.12 2.31 -5.57
CA ALA A 224 -1.41 2.76 -4.36
C ALA A 224 -0.93 1.58 -3.52
N THR A 225 0.38 1.46 -3.35
CA THR A 225 1.03 0.28 -2.78
C THR A 225 1.72 0.60 -1.46
N GLY A 226 0.99 0.50 -0.37
CA GLY A 226 1.53 0.78 0.98
C GLY A 226 2.71 -0.13 1.36
N SER A 227 2.73 -1.40 0.93
CA SER A 227 3.85 -2.32 1.18
C SER A 227 5.12 -1.95 0.40
N ALA A 228 4.99 -1.36 -0.81
CA ALA A 228 6.13 -0.82 -1.53
C ALA A 228 6.65 0.45 -0.84
N ALA A 229 5.76 1.35 -0.38
CA ALA A 229 6.16 2.52 0.40
C ALA A 229 6.88 2.11 1.69
N ALA A 230 6.44 1.04 2.37
CA ALA A 230 7.12 0.48 3.52
C ALA A 230 8.56 0.04 3.20
N ALA A 231 8.75 -0.72 2.12
CA ALA A 231 10.09 -1.13 1.68
C ALA A 231 10.95 0.05 1.21
N PHE A 232 10.32 1.06 0.58
CA PHE A 232 10.98 2.29 0.13
C PHE A 232 11.60 3.10 1.26
N ALA A 233 11.06 3.02 2.49
CA ALA A 233 11.63 3.67 3.66
C ALA A 233 13.10 3.28 3.91
N GLY A 234 13.49 2.02 3.66
CA GLY A 234 14.87 1.55 3.79
C GLY A 234 15.79 2.19 2.77
N LEU A 235 15.40 2.15 1.50
CA LEU A 235 16.14 2.79 0.42
C LEU A 235 16.32 4.30 0.68
N LEU A 236 15.29 4.97 1.13
CA LEU A 236 15.34 6.41 1.42
C LEU A 236 16.25 6.74 2.61
N ALA A 237 16.17 5.98 3.69
CA ALA A 237 17.03 6.18 4.87
C ALA A 237 18.50 6.04 4.49
N GLN A 238 18.85 5.03 3.68
CA GLN A 238 20.21 4.81 3.20
C GLN A 238 20.69 5.90 2.24
N SER A 239 19.82 6.40 1.36
CA SER A 239 20.22 7.21 0.21
C SER A 239 20.02 8.72 0.39
N ARG A 240 19.11 9.19 1.25
CA ARG A 240 18.65 10.57 1.24
C ARG A 240 18.59 11.26 2.59
N PHE A 241 18.19 10.58 3.65
CA PHE A 241 17.84 11.24 4.89
C PHE A 241 18.96 11.20 5.92
N VAL A 242 19.12 12.35 6.63
CA VAL A 242 19.97 12.47 7.81
C VAL A 242 19.18 12.05 9.06
N ASP A 243 19.87 11.94 10.19
CA ASP A 243 19.23 11.64 11.48
C ASP A 243 18.08 12.60 11.79
N GLY A 244 16.99 12.04 12.32
CA GLY A 244 15.79 12.79 12.67
C GLY A 244 14.49 12.10 12.27
N THR A 245 13.39 12.84 12.41
CA THR A 245 12.06 12.41 11.99
C THR A 245 11.71 13.09 10.67
N HIS A 246 11.25 12.27 9.72
CA HIS A 246 10.90 12.70 8.37
C HIS A 246 9.49 12.25 8.04
N SER A 247 8.78 13.07 7.27
CA SER A 247 7.48 12.72 6.67
C SER A 247 7.49 13.19 5.23
N ILE A 248 7.15 12.29 4.31
CA ILE A 248 7.07 12.60 2.88
C ILE A 248 5.78 12.06 2.30
N VAL A 249 5.38 12.62 1.16
CA VAL A 249 4.25 12.13 0.37
C VAL A 249 4.76 11.54 -0.94
N ILE A 250 4.25 10.37 -1.29
CA ILE A 250 4.50 9.67 -2.56
C ILE A 250 3.20 9.72 -3.36
N GLU A 251 3.26 10.25 -4.58
CA GLU A 251 2.17 10.17 -5.56
C GLU A 251 2.24 8.84 -6.29
N GLN A 252 1.10 8.16 -6.45
CA GLN A 252 0.99 6.93 -7.24
C GLN A 252 -0.37 6.90 -7.95
N GLY A 253 -0.51 6.09 -9.02
CA GLY A 253 -1.79 5.84 -9.67
C GLY A 253 -2.30 6.96 -10.59
N CYS A 254 -1.54 8.02 -10.81
CA CYS A 254 -1.94 9.14 -11.67
C CYS A 254 -2.20 8.67 -13.11
N GLU A 255 -1.37 7.82 -13.67
CA GLU A 255 -1.49 7.26 -15.01
C GLU A 255 -2.66 6.29 -15.16
N MET A 256 -3.16 5.75 -14.04
CA MET A 256 -4.37 4.92 -13.99
C MET A 256 -5.66 5.75 -13.88
N GLY A 257 -5.56 7.09 -13.77
CA GLY A 257 -6.70 7.95 -13.45
C GLY A 257 -7.20 7.80 -12.00
N ARG A 258 -6.39 7.20 -11.13
CA ARG A 258 -6.67 7.00 -9.70
C ARG A 258 -5.57 7.60 -8.82
N PRO A 259 -5.37 8.94 -8.88
CA PRO A 259 -4.33 9.58 -8.11
C PRO A 259 -4.46 9.25 -6.61
N SER A 260 -3.33 8.89 -6.03
CA SER A 260 -3.21 8.40 -4.65
C SER A 260 -2.05 9.10 -3.97
N LEU A 261 -2.18 9.39 -2.68
CA LEU A 261 -1.17 10.05 -1.85
C LEU A 261 -0.83 9.16 -0.65
N ILE A 262 0.36 8.58 -0.65
CA ILE A 262 0.86 7.74 0.43
C ILE A 262 1.79 8.58 1.30
N THR A 263 1.47 8.73 2.57
CA THR A 263 2.34 9.37 3.55
C THR A 263 3.28 8.33 4.14
N LEU A 264 4.58 8.58 4.04
CA LEU A 264 5.64 7.76 4.61
C LEU A 264 6.35 8.54 5.71
N GLY A 265 6.16 8.10 6.96
CA GLY A 265 6.90 8.59 8.12
C GLY A 265 8.12 7.72 8.39
N MET A 266 9.25 8.35 8.73
CA MET A 266 10.51 7.65 9.02
C MET A 266 11.21 8.30 10.20
N ARG A 267 11.87 7.49 11.03
CA ARG A 267 12.81 7.95 12.04
C ARG A 267 14.16 7.30 11.77
N VAL A 268 15.15 8.16 11.52
CA VAL A 268 16.54 7.78 11.22
C VAL A 268 17.41 8.16 12.41
N ASP A 269 18.26 7.26 12.85
CA ASP A 269 19.24 7.48 13.93
C ASP A 269 20.55 6.78 13.57
N ALA A 270 21.67 7.47 13.74
CA ALA A 270 23.00 7.02 13.36
C ALA A 270 23.05 6.46 11.90
N GLY A 271 22.35 7.15 10.98
CA GLY A 271 22.24 6.78 9.57
C GLY A 271 21.42 5.51 9.29
N ARG A 272 20.64 5.03 10.26
CA ARG A 272 19.81 3.82 10.11
C ARG A 272 18.34 4.14 10.35
N LEU A 273 17.48 3.50 9.56
CA LEU A 273 16.04 3.50 9.81
C LEU A 273 15.76 2.74 11.11
N ILE A 274 15.13 3.40 12.09
CA ILE A 274 14.78 2.78 13.38
C ILE A 274 13.26 2.65 13.58
N ALA A 275 12.46 3.38 12.83
CA ALA A 275 11.02 3.22 12.78
C ALA A 275 10.47 3.81 11.47
N ALA A 276 9.37 3.25 10.97
CA ALA A 276 8.62 3.84 9.88
C ALA A 276 7.13 3.59 10.04
N THR A 277 6.34 4.48 9.44
CA THR A 277 4.88 4.41 9.37
C THR A 277 4.42 4.64 7.94
N VAL A 278 3.37 3.96 7.53
CA VAL A 278 2.69 4.19 6.26
C VAL A 278 1.27 4.62 6.57
N GLY A 279 0.77 5.66 5.92
CA GLY A 279 -0.56 6.18 6.13
C GLY A 279 -1.08 7.01 4.97
N GLY A 280 -2.28 7.52 5.13
CA GLY A 280 -2.95 8.39 4.20
C GLY A 280 -4.43 8.50 4.51
N ASP A 281 -5.14 9.19 3.65
CA ASP A 281 -6.59 9.37 3.78
C ASP A 281 -7.34 8.15 3.23
N ALA A 282 -8.58 7.98 3.70
CA ALA A 282 -9.55 7.10 3.07
C ALA A 282 -10.95 7.70 3.13
N VAL A 283 -11.77 7.45 2.12
CA VAL A 283 -13.13 7.99 2.01
C VAL A 283 -14.12 6.88 1.65
N ILE A 284 -15.27 6.85 2.34
CA ILE A 284 -16.35 5.90 2.04
C ILE A 284 -17.00 6.27 0.70
N VAL A 285 -17.05 5.32 -0.21
CA VAL A 285 -17.69 5.42 -1.52
C VAL A 285 -19.13 4.91 -1.46
N SER A 286 -19.32 3.67 -0.97
CA SER A 286 -20.64 3.05 -0.85
C SER A 286 -20.78 2.25 0.43
N GLU A 287 -22.02 1.98 0.80
CA GLU A 287 -22.39 1.01 1.82
C GLU A 287 -23.58 0.20 1.37
N GLY A 288 -23.68 -1.04 1.83
CA GLY A 288 -24.75 -1.93 1.47
C GLY A 288 -24.81 -3.18 2.34
N ARG A 289 -25.58 -4.14 1.85
CA ARG A 289 -25.70 -5.47 2.45
C ARG A 289 -25.45 -6.54 1.40
N ILE A 290 -24.74 -7.57 1.77
CA ILE A 290 -24.48 -8.76 0.97
C ILE A 290 -25.14 -9.96 1.63
N GLU A 291 -25.75 -10.82 0.83
CA GLU A 291 -26.26 -12.13 1.27
C GLU A 291 -25.09 -13.12 1.36
N ALA A 292 -24.76 -13.56 2.57
CA ALA A 292 -23.62 -14.46 2.80
C ALA A 292 -23.87 -15.37 4.03
#